data_dabdf961f7c698dcc85f635e2b90450f
#
_entry.id   dabdf961f7c698dcc85f635e2b90450f
#
_cell.length_a   1.000
_cell.length_b   1.000
_cell.length_c   1.000
_cell.angle_alpha   90.00
_cell.angle_beta   90.00
_cell.angle_gamma   90.00
#
_symmetry.space_group_name_H-M   'P 1'
#
loop_
_entity.id
_entity.type
_entity.pdbx_description
1 polymer ?
#
loop_
_entity_poly.entity_id
_entity_poly.type
_entity_poly.pdbx_seq_one_letter_code
_entity_poly.pdbx_strand_id
1 'polypeptide(L)'
;MVRVLVVEDEANIRDMIALNLRHAGMEVVEAESAEAALPLLAQKPGCDAAILDVMLPGMNGFSLCETIRRTDQQIGIIILSAKGQEQDKIRGLSIGADDYMTKPFSVSELLARVEALCRRVIRTKEGDSREN
;
A
#
# COMPACT_ATOMS: atom_id res chain seq x y z
N MET A 1 -11.39 11.62 -4.78
CA MET A 1 -10.01 11.74 -4.26
C MET A 1 -9.45 10.37 -3.95
N VAL A 2 -8.25 10.10 -4.39
CA VAL A 2 -7.56 8.84 -4.12
C VAL A 2 -7.19 8.76 -2.64
N ARG A 3 -7.43 7.62 -2.04
CA ARG A 3 -7.14 7.38 -0.63
C ARG A 3 -6.11 6.26 -0.48
N VAL A 4 -5.00 6.55 0.21
CA VAL A 4 -3.88 5.62 0.36
C VAL A 4 -3.62 5.34 1.84
N LEU A 5 -3.52 4.06 2.17
CA LEU A 5 -3.11 3.62 3.51
C LEU A 5 -1.59 3.44 3.53
N VAL A 6 -0.94 4.00 4.53
CA VAL A 6 0.51 3.84 4.73
C VAL A 6 0.73 3.12 6.05
N VAL A 7 1.33 1.92 6.00
CA VAL A 7 1.62 1.10 7.17
C VAL A 7 3.13 1.00 7.33
N GLU A 8 3.67 1.73 8.29
CA GLU A 8 5.10 1.84 8.55
C GLU A 8 5.32 2.17 10.03
N ASP A 9 6.15 1.39 10.71
CA ASP A 9 6.37 1.59 12.13
C ASP A 9 7.31 2.75 12.46
N GLU A 10 8.22 3.10 11.57
CA GLU A 10 9.12 4.25 11.77
C GLU A 10 8.38 5.55 11.45
N ALA A 11 8.13 6.36 12.49
CA ALA A 11 7.36 7.60 12.36
C ALA A 11 7.94 8.55 11.30
N ASN A 12 9.26 8.69 11.26
CA ASN A 12 9.91 9.61 10.30
C ASN A 12 9.66 9.20 8.85
N ILE A 13 9.73 7.90 8.57
CA ILE A 13 9.49 7.39 7.22
C ILE A 13 8.01 7.51 6.88
N ARG A 14 7.14 7.13 7.82
CA ARG A 14 5.69 7.23 7.63
C ARG A 14 5.27 8.67 7.37
N ASP A 15 5.77 9.62 8.15
CA ASP A 15 5.46 11.04 7.99
C ASP A 15 5.94 11.57 6.64
N MET A 16 7.13 11.17 6.22
CA MET A 16 7.71 11.60 4.94
C MET A 16 6.86 11.10 3.78
N ILE A 17 6.46 9.82 3.80
CA ILE A 17 5.61 9.25 2.77
C ILE A 17 4.26 9.98 2.75
N ALA A 18 3.62 10.12 3.91
CA ALA A 18 2.30 10.76 4.02
C ALA A 18 2.33 12.19 3.53
N LEU A 19 3.34 12.96 3.92
CA LEU A 19 3.48 14.35 3.49
C LEU A 19 3.54 14.48 1.97
N ASN A 20 4.35 13.63 1.33
CA ASN A 20 4.52 13.70 -0.12
C ASN A 20 3.28 13.25 -0.88
N LEU A 21 2.58 12.24 -0.38
CA LEU A 21 1.32 11.80 -0.99
C LEU A 21 0.24 12.88 -0.86
N ARG A 22 0.15 13.52 0.29
CA ARG A 22 -0.81 14.62 0.51
C ARG A 22 -0.49 15.81 -0.39
N HIS A 23 0.78 16.10 -0.59
CA HIS A 23 1.22 17.15 -1.52
C HIS A 23 0.79 16.85 -2.96
N ALA A 24 0.70 15.58 -3.30
CA ALA A 24 0.26 15.15 -4.64
C ALA A 24 -1.27 15.10 -4.76
N GLY A 25 -1.99 15.55 -3.74
CA GLY A 25 -3.44 15.63 -3.77
C GLY A 25 -4.17 14.39 -3.29
N MET A 26 -3.46 13.47 -2.66
CA MET A 26 -4.06 12.23 -2.16
C MET A 26 -4.48 12.36 -0.71
N GLU A 27 -5.54 11.64 -0.33
CA GLU A 27 -5.91 11.48 1.07
C GLU A 27 -5.10 10.32 1.64
N VAL A 28 -4.54 10.50 2.83
CA VAL A 28 -3.65 9.50 3.43
C VAL A 28 -4.17 9.07 4.80
N VAL A 29 -4.20 7.75 5.01
CA VAL A 29 -4.50 7.14 6.29
C VAL A 29 -3.22 6.47 6.77
N GLU A 30 -2.82 6.73 8.02
CA GLU A 30 -1.56 6.23 8.56
C GLU A 30 -1.78 5.18 9.64
N ALA A 31 -0.93 4.15 9.64
CA ALA A 31 -0.93 3.13 10.66
C ALA A 31 0.50 2.74 10.99
N GLU A 32 0.79 2.52 12.27
CA GLU A 32 2.14 2.14 12.73
C GLU A 32 2.35 0.64 12.78
N SER A 33 1.29 -0.15 12.60
CA SER A 33 1.34 -1.61 12.63
C SER A 33 0.24 -2.20 11.76
N ALA A 34 0.37 -3.49 11.45
CA ALA A 34 -0.67 -4.21 10.73
C ALA A 34 -1.97 -4.25 11.54
N GLU A 35 -1.85 -4.46 12.84
CA GLU A 35 -3.01 -4.52 13.73
C GLU A 35 -3.77 -3.21 13.76
N ALA A 36 -3.06 -2.07 13.74
CA ALA A 36 -3.69 -0.75 13.67
C ALA A 36 -4.33 -0.49 12.30
N ALA A 37 -3.79 -1.09 11.24
CA ALA A 37 -4.28 -0.90 9.89
C ALA A 37 -5.61 -1.62 9.64
N LEU A 38 -5.83 -2.78 10.24
CA LEU A 38 -7.01 -3.59 9.95
C LEU A 38 -8.34 -2.87 10.16
N PRO A 39 -8.59 -2.19 11.30
CA PRO A 39 -9.84 -1.44 11.45
C PRO A 39 -9.96 -0.26 10.49
N LEU A 40 -8.83 0.33 10.07
CA LEU A 40 -8.86 1.43 9.11
C LEU A 40 -9.28 0.95 7.73
N LEU A 41 -8.88 -0.26 7.34
CA LEU A 41 -9.26 -0.86 6.07
C LEU A 41 -10.75 -1.18 6.01
N ALA A 42 -11.36 -1.46 7.15
CA ALA A 42 -12.79 -1.78 7.25
C ALA A 42 -13.69 -0.56 7.17
N GLN A 43 -13.14 0.65 7.33
CA GLN A 43 -13.92 1.89 7.29
C GLN A 43 -14.38 2.22 5.87
N LYS A 44 -15.48 2.97 5.80
CA LYS A 44 -16.02 3.48 4.53
C LYS A 44 -15.88 4.99 4.49
N PRO A 45 -15.45 5.58 3.37
CA PRO A 45 -14.99 4.91 2.16
C PRO A 45 -13.66 4.17 2.40
N GLY A 46 -13.43 3.10 1.64
CA GLY A 46 -12.21 2.32 1.75
C GLY A 46 -11.03 2.98 1.05
N CYS A 47 -9.86 2.34 1.14
CA CYS A 47 -8.64 2.81 0.50
C CYS A 47 -8.54 2.27 -0.92
N ASP A 48 -7.93 3.05 -1.81
CA ASP A 48 -7.65 2.65 -3.19
C ASP A 48 -6.32 1.91 -3.30
N ALA A 49 -5.39 2.24 -2.43
CA ALA A 49 -4.07 1.61 -2.41
C ALA A 49 -3.53 1.54 -0.98
N ALA A 50 -2.59 0.64 -0.77
CA ALA A 50 -1.90 0.48 0.52
C ALA A 50 -0.40 0.33 0.27
N ILE A 51 0.40 0.99 1.08
CA ILE A 51 1.85 0.85 1.10
C ILE A 51 2.20 0.16 2.41
N LEU A 52 2.81 -1.02 2.31
CA LEU A 52 3.06 -1.90 3.46
C LEU A 52 4.55 -2.16 3.63
N ASP A 53 5.09 -1.83 4.80
CA ASP A 53 6.45 -2.24 5.15
C ASP A 53 6.43 -3.73 5.53
N VAL A 54 7.44 -4.48 5.08
CA VAL A 54 7.59 -5.89 5.46
C VAL A 54 7.92 -6.01 6.95
N MET A 55 8.82 -5.16 7.44
CA MET A 55 9.35 -5.25 8.80
C MET A 55 8.48 -4.50 9.80
N LEU A 56 7.27 -5.00 10.01
CA LEU A 56 6.36 -4.44 11.01
C LEU A 56 6.43 -5.26 12.30
N PRO A 57 6.23 -4.63 13.46
CA PRO A 57 6.13 -5.39 14.72
C PRO A 57 4.86 -6.24 14.72
N GLY A 58 4.93 -7.43 15.30
CA GLY A 58 3.79 -8.36 15.31
C GLY A 58 3.54 -8.96 13.95
N MET A 59 2.38 -8.73 13.38
CA MET A 59 2.04 -9.21 12.04
C MET A 59 2.88 -8.44 11.02
N ASN A 60 3.65 -9.15 10.17
CA ASN A 60 4.49 -8.51 9.16
C ASN A 60 3.67 -8.07 7.93
N GLY A 61 4.32 -7.32 7.03
CA GLY A 61 3.66 -6.79 5.84
C GLY A 61 3.12 -7.84 4.88
N PHE A 62 3.77 -9.00 4.79
CA PHE A 62 3.29 -10.09 3.94
C PHE A 62 1.97 -10.65 4.48
N SER A 63 1.91 -10.91 5.78
CA SER A 63 0.69 -11.41 6.42
C SER A 63 -0.46 -10.41 6.28
N LEU A 64 -0.16 -9.12 6.41
CA LEU A 64 -1.15 -8.08 6.21
C LEU A 64 -1.66 -8.08 4.76
N CYS A 65 -0.75 -8.21 3.79
CA CYS A 65 -1.12 -8.29 2.37
C CYS A 65 -2.08 -9.47 2.12
N GLU A 66 -1.74 -10.65 2.65
CA GLU A 66 -2.61 -11.82 2.52
C GLU A 66 -3.99 -11.57 3.11
N THR A 67 -4.03 -10.96 4.30
CA THR A 67 -5.28 -10.64 4.98
C THR A 67 -6.13 -9.68 4.16
N ILE A 68 -5.52 -8.63 3.61
CA ILE A 68 -6.22 -7.68 2.76
C ILE A 68 -6.81 -8.39 1.53
N ARG A 69 -6.04 -9.25 0.89
CA ARG A 69 -6.46 -9.93 -0.34
C ARG A 69 -7.62 -10.91 -0.12
N ARG A 70 -7.83 -11.37 1.09
CA ARG A 70 -8.98 -12.24 1.38
C ARG A 70 -10.30 -11.50 1.26
N THR A 71 -10.30 -10.18 1.50
CA THR A 71 -11.52 -9.38 1.51
C THR A 71 -11.58 -8.35 0.39
N ASP A 72 -10.45 -7.99 -0.22
CA ASP A 72 -10.39 -6.98 -1.26
C ASP A 72 -9.37 -7.37 -2.32
N GLN A 73 -9.87 -7.76 -3.50
CA GLN A 73 -9.03 -8.15 -4.63
C GLN A 73 -8.62 -6.96 -5.50
N GLN A 74 -9.22 -5.80 -5.28
CA GLN A 74 -9.03 -4.64 -6.16
C GLN A 74 -8.08 -3.58 -5.62
N ILE A 75 -7.93 -3.48 -4.31
CA ILE A 75 -7.03 -2.49 -3.71
C ILE A 75 -5.60 -2.71 -4.23
N GLY A 76 -4.93 -1.63 -4.61
CA GLY A 76 -3.54 -1.72 -5.05
C GLY A 76 -2.61 -1.89 -3.84
N ILE A 77 -1.59 -2.73 -3.94
CA ILE A 77 -0.67 -2.96 -2.83
C ILE A 77 0.77 -2.82 -3.29
N ILE A 78 1.54 -1.96 -2.61
CA ILE A 78 2.98 -1.82 -2.79
C ILE A 78 3.66 -2.28 -1.50
N ILE A 79 4.63 -3.18 -1.62
CA ILE A 79 5.42 -3.64 -0.48
C ILE A 79 6.76 -2.94 -0.45
N LEU A 80 7.15 -2.43 0.72
CA LEU A 80 8.48 -1.85 0.95
C LEU A 80 9.33 -2.84 1.73
N SER A 81 10.52 -3.11 1.25
CA SER A 81 11.43 -4.07 1.85
C SER A 81 12.84 -3.52 1.95
N ALA A 82 13.68 -4.14 2.79
CA ALA A 82 15.06 -3.76 2.93
C ALA A 82 15.87 -4.19 1.70
N LYS A 83 16.89 -3.39 1.38
CA LYS A 83 17.83 -3.72 0.30
C LYS A 83 18.47 -5.09 0.55
N GLY A 84 18.62 -5.88 -0.51
CA GLY A 84 19.25 -7.19 -0.42
C GLY A 84 18.30 -8.35 -0.14
N GLN A 85 17.02 -8.08 0.00
CA GLN A 85 15.99 -9.10 0.30
C GLN A 85 15.24 -9.49 -0.98
N GLU A 86 15.96 -10.10 -1.93
CA GLU A 86 15.35 -10.50 -3.22
C GLU A 86 14.20 -11.48 -3.06
N GLN A 87 14.27 -12.37 -2.07
CA GLN A 87 13.21 -13.34 -1.79
C GLN A 87 11.90 -12.66 -1.39
N ASP A 88 12.00 -11.49 -0.75
CA ASP A 88 10.84 -10.71 -0.35
C ASP A 88 10.04 -10.24 -1.57
N LYS A 89 10.73 -9.89 -2.65
CA LYS A 89 10.08 -9.47 -3.90
C LYS A 89 9.25 -10.61 -4.47
N ILE A 90 9.84 -11.79 -4.56
CA ILE A 90 9.15 -12.98 -5.10
C ILE A 90 7.95 -13.32 -4.23
N ARG A 91 8.14 -13.34 -2.92
CA ARG A 91 7.08 -13.66 -1.97
C ARG A 91 5.93 -12.65 -2.06
N GLY A 92 6.26 -11.35 -2.06
CA GLY A 92 5.25 -10.30 -2.11
C GLY A 92 4.37 -10.38 -3.35
N LEU A 93 4.99 -10.53 -4.51
CA LEU A 93 4.25 -10.64 -5.77
C LEU A 93 3.42 -11.91 -5.82
N SER A 94 3.92 -13.01 -5.24
CA SER A 94 3.20 -14.29 -5.20
C SER A 94 1.95 -14.24 -4.34
N ILE A 95 1.94 -13.45 -3.27
CA ILE A 95 0.79 -13.36 -2.36
C ILE A 95 -0.18 -12.26 -2.74
N GLY A 96 0.06 -11.54 -3.83
CA GLY A 96 -0.91 -10.60 -4.36
C GLY A 96 -0.53 -9.13 -4.31
N ALA A 97 0.71 -8.78 -4.01
CA ALA A 97 1.17 -7.41 -4.12
C ALA A 97 1.28 -7.02 -5.60
N ASP A 98 0.95 -5.77 -5.92
CA ASP A 98 1.04 -5.24 -7.28
C ASP A 98 2.43 -4.75 -7.62
N ASP A 99 3.16 -4.28 -6.62
CA ASP A 99 4.48 -3.71 -6.83
C ASP A 99 5.33 -3.89 -5.58
N TYR A 100 6.61 -3.65 -5.74
CA TYR A 100 7.61 -3.88 -4.70
C TYR A 100 8.70 -2.81 -4.83
N MET A 101 9.09 -2.22 -3.72
CA MET A 101 10.19 -1.26 -3.68
C MET A 101 11.15 -1.59 -2.56
N THR A 102 12.42 -1.28 -2.78
CA THR A 102 13.47 -1.47 -1.76
C THR A 102 13.79 -0.16 -1.06
N LYS A 103 14.01 -0.24 0.24
CA LYS A 103 14.56 0.88 1.02
C LYS A 103 16.09 0.88 0.90
N PRO A 104 16.74 2.02 0.78
CA PRO A 104 16.13 3.35 0.66
C PRO A 104 15.55 3.56 -0.74
N PHE A 105 14.44 4.28 -0.81
CA PHE A 105 13.76 4.57 -2.07
C PHE A 105 13.73 6.07 -2.36
N SER A 106 13.59 6.39 -3.64
CA SER A 106 13.37 7.77 -4.07
C SER A 106 11.90 8.13 -3.87
N VAL A 107 11.63 9.30 -3.29
CA VAL A 107 10.26 9.79 -3.13
C VAL A 107 9.59 9.94 -4.50
N SER A 108 10.32 10.42 -5.50
CA SER A 108 9.80 10.57 -6.86
C SER A 108 9.36 9.22 -7.44
N GLU A 109 10.15 8.18 -7.22
CA GLU A 109 9.82 6.83 -7.68
C GLU A 109 8.58 6.31 -6.98
N LEU A 110 8.52 6.49 -5.66
CA LEU A 110 7.35 6.05 -4.89
C LEU A 110 6.08 6.73 -5.39
N LEU A 111 6.11 8.06 -5.56
CA LEU A 111 4.96 8.81 -6.06
C LEU A 111 4.53 8.33 -7.44
N ALA A 112 5.48 8.11 -8.35
CA ALA A 112 5.17 7.65 -9.70
C ALA A 112 4.49 6.27 -9.67
N ARG A 113 4.98 5.35 -8.83
CA ARG A 113 4.39 4.02 -8.70
C ARG A 113 3.01 4.05 -8.07
N VAL A 114 2.83 4.87 -7.04
CA VAL A 114 1.51 5.03 -6.39
C VAL A 114 0.51 5.61 -7.38
N GLU A 115 0.88 6.64 -8.11
CA GLU A 115 -0.01 7.27 -9.09
C GLU A 115 -0.41 6.29 -10.20
N ALA A 116 0.56 5.53 -10.72
CA ALA A 116 0.29 4.53 -11.76
C ALA A 116 -0.63 3.43 -11.23
N LEU A 117 -0.38 2.97 -10.01
CA LEU A 117 -1.20 1.94 -9.37
C LEU A 117 -2.63 2.43 -9.16
N CYS A 118 -2.80 3.62 -8.65
CA CYS A 118 -4.12 4.19 -8.40
C CYS A 118 -4.92 4.39 -9.69
N ARG A 119 -4.27 4.81 -10.77
CA ARG A 119 -4.95 4.93 -12.07
C ARG A 119 -5.48 3.57 -12.54
N ARG A 120 -4.67 2.52 -12.39
CA ARG A 120 -5.06 1.18 -12.79
C ARG A 120 -6.23 0.65 -11.94
N VAL A 121 -6.16 0.85 -10.62
CA VAL A 121 -7.22 0.43 -9.70
C VAL A 121 -8.54 1.12 -10.02
N ILE A 122 -8.51 2.42 -10.24
CA ILE A 122 -9.70 3.20 -10.56
C ILE A 122 -10.30 2.76 -11.90
N ARG A 123 -9.47 2.52 -12.92
CA ARG A 123 -9.94 2.02 -14.22
C ARG A 123 -10.63 0.67 -14.08
N THR A 124 -10.06 -0.21 -13.28
CA THR A 124 -10.63 -1.55 -13.06
C THR A 124 -12.01 -1.42 -12.42
N LYS A 125 -12.15 -0.58 -11.40
CA LYS A 125 -13.42 -0.36 -10.72
C LYS A 125 -14.46 0.25 -11.66
N GLU A 126 -14.07 1.23 -12.46
CA GLU A 126 -14.95 1.86 -13.44
C GLU A 126 -15.40 0.87 -14.51
N GLY A 127 -14.47 0.04 -15.00
CA GLY A 127 -14.78 -1.00 -15.96
C GLY A 127 -15.79 -2.01 -15.42
N ASP A 128 -15.57 -2.47 -14.19
CA ASP A 128 -16.49 -3.39 -13.52
C ASP A 128 -17.87 -2.77 -13.37
N SER A 129 -17.93 -1.48 -13.01
CA SER A 129 -19.19 -0.76 -12.87
C SER A 129 -19.95 -0.65 -14.20
N ARG A 130 -19.25 -0.48 -15.31
CA ARG A 130 -19.85 -0.37 -16.64
C ARG A 130 -20.42 -1.66 -17.16
N GLU A 131 -19.83 -2.77 -16.74
CA GLU A 131 -20.28 -4.11 -17.19
C GLU A 131 -21.57 -4.55 -16.49
N ASN A 132 -21.89 -3.92 -15.40
CA ASN A 132 -23.10 -4.20 -14.65
C ASN A 132 -24.23 -3.28 -15.08
#